data_6da7ec470080adc2fe512b61fc60cc8e
#
_entry.id   6da7ec470080adc2fe512b61fc60cc8e
#
_cell.length_a   1.000
_cell.length_b   1.000
_cell.length_c   1.000
_cell.angle_alpha   90.00
_cell.angle_beta   90.00
_cell.angle_gamma   90.00
#
_symmetry.space_group_name_H-M   'P 1'
#
loop_
_entity.id
_entity.type
_entity.pdbx_description
1 polymer ?
#
loop_
_entity_poly.entity_id
_entity_poly.type
_entity_poly.pdbx_seq_one_letter_code
_entity_poly.pdbx_strand_id
1 'polypeptide(L)'
;MKLIPIKVESYSGAKTEEYPLSFYWMNVKYQIKEIADRWYQAQPNPDAPVADYFKVRTEDKTIFIIKHELISDQWFLVSPDEALISFSFN
;
A
#
# COMPACT_ATOMS: atom_id res chain seq x y z
N MET A 1 5.97 -12.67 -4.89
CA MET A 1 5.08 -11.58 -4.44
C MET A 1 4.33 -11.04 -5.65
N LYS A 2 3.05 -10.90 -5.52
CA LYS A 2 2.19 -10.44 -6.61
C LYS A 2 1.66 -9.06 -6.29
N LEU A 3 1.61 -8.18 -7.28
CA LEU A 3 1.09 -6.83 -7.13
C LEU A 3 -0.25 -6.73 -7.86
N ILE A 4 -1.25 -6.22 -7.17
CA ILE A 4 -2.59 -6.05 -7.71
C ILE A 4 -2.85 -4.57 -7.84
N PRO A 5 -3.07 -4.05 -9.05
CA PRO A 5 -3.37 -2.62 -9.19
C PRO A 5 -4.66 -2.26 -8.46
N ILE A 6 -4.62 -1.17 -7.71
CA ILE A 6 -5.79 -0.69 -6.99
C ILE A 6 -5.94 0.81 -7.19
N LYS A 7 -7.13 1.29 -6.91
CA LYS A 7 -7.40 2.71 -6.92
C LYS A 7 -7.36 3.20 -5.48
N VAL A 8 -6.58 4.24 -5.24
CA VAL A 8 -6.36 4.77 -3.90
C VAL A 8 -6.77 6.22 -3.85
N GLU A 9 -7.47 6.58 -2.79
CA GLU A 9 -7.69 7.97 -2.44
C GLU A 9 -6.64 8.35 -1.43
N SER A 10 -5.83 9.35 -1.74
CA SER A 10 -4.71 9.70 -0.91
C SER A 10 -4.76 11.16 -0.50
N TYR A 11 -4.02 11.46 0.54
CA TYR A 11 -3.82 12.82 0.98
C TYR A 11 -2.40 13.25 0.64
N SER A 12 -2.26 14.38 -0.03
CA SER A 12 -0.96 14.89 -0.39
C SER A 12 -0.88 16.38 -0.12
N GLY A 13 -1.21 16.72 1.10
CA GLY A 13 -1.35 18.11 1.46
C GLY A 13 -0.09 18.92 1.41
N ALA A 14 1.01 18.40 1.88
CA ALA A 14 2.20 19.19 1.98
C ALA A 14 3.33 18.52 1.27
N LYS A 15 3.42 18.73 0.00
CA LYS A 15 4.59 18.36 -0.74
C LYS A 15 4.95 16.93 -0.81
N THR A 16 5.49 16.37 0.21
CA THR A 16 6.19 15.12 0.06
C THR A 16 5.57 13.98 0.82
N GLU A 17 4.52 14.28 1.56
CA GLU A 17 3.99 13.30 2.50
C GLU A 17 2.67 12.74 2.04
N GLU A 18 2.65 12.19 0.84
CA GLU A 18 1.44 11.55 0.36
C GLU A 18 1.22 10.22 1.07
N TYR A 19 0.00 9.99 1.55
CA TYR A 19 -0.34 8.73 2.19
C TYR A 19 -1.76 8.33 1.86
N PRO A 20 -2.06 7.02 1.88
CA PRO A 20 -3.39 6.55 1.47
C PRO A 20 -4.42 6.77 2.58
N LEU A 21 -5.63 7.16 2.17
CA LEU A 21 -6.77 7.31 3.07
C LEU A 21 -7.74 6.15 2.93
N SER A 22 -7.91 5.67 1.71
CA SER A 22 -8.81 4.56 1.42
C SER A 22 -8.41 3.95 0.09
N PHE A 23 -8.88 2.74 -0.16
CA PHE A 23 -8.63 2.11 -1.45
C PHE A 23 -9.79 1.20 -1.82
N TYR A 24 -9.85 0.89 -3.12
CA TYR A 24 -10.88 0.01 -3.67
C TYR A 24 -10.22 -1.28 -4.12
N TRP A 25 -10.80 -2.40 -3.69
CA TRP A 25 -10.34 -3.71 -4.12
C TRP A 25 -11.57 -4.62 -4.23
N MET A 26 -11.72 -5.26 -5.38
CA MET A 26 -12.85 -6.15 -5.66
C MET A 26 -14.19 -5.46 -5.40
N ASN A 27 -14.29 -4.22 -5.87
CA ASN A 27 -15.50 -3.39 -5.76
C ASN A 27 -15.88 -3.04 -4.32
N VAL A 28 -14.97 -3.20 -3.39
CA VAL A 28 -15.20 -2.83 -2.00
C VAL A 28 -14.27 -1.70 -1.63
N LYS A 29 -14.80 -0.68 -0.99
CA LYS A 29 -14.00 0.42 -0.49
C LYS A 29 -13.54 0.10 0.93
N TYR A 30 -12.23 0.17 1.13
CA TYR A 30 -11.62 -0.06 2.44
C TYR A 30 -11.13 1.27 3.00
N GLN A 31 -11.69 1.68 4.14
CA GLN A 31 -11.23 2.87 4.84
C GLN A 31 -10.04 2.51 5.69
N ILE A 32 -8.96 3.26 5.54
CA ILE A 32 -7.76 3.05 6.33
C ILE A 32 -7.94 3.79 7.66
N LYS A 33 -7.84 3.05 8.74
CA LYS A 33 -7.96 3.61 10.06
C LYS A 33 -6.61 4.08 10.58
N GLU A 34 -5.55 3.35 10.22
CA GLU A 34 -4.25 3.67 10.77
C GLU A 34 -3.17 3.17 9.82
N ILE A 35 -2.09 3.92 9.71
CA ILE A 35 -0.89 3.47 9.00
C ILE A 35 0.05 2.96 10.08
N ALA A 36 0.22 1.64 10.13
CA ALA A 36 1.01 1.02 11.18
C ALA A 36 2.49 1.13 10.91
N ASP A 37 2.86 1.18 9.64
CA ASP A 37 4.27 1.29 9.27
C ASP A 37 4.37 1.85 7.86
N ARG A 38 5.52 2.43 7.56
CA ARG A 38 5.79 3.01 6.27
C ARG A 38 7.29 2.91 5.99
N TRP A 39 7.65 2.48 4.79
CA TRP A 39 9.06 2.44 4.42
C TRP A 39 9.23 2.75 2.95
N TYR A 40 10.40 3.28 2.63
CA TYR A 40 10.78 3.65 1.29
C TYR A 40 11.72 2.59 0.74
N GLN A 41 11.54 2.22 -0.51
CA GLN A 41 12.42 1.25 -1.14
C GLN A 41 12.99 1.82 -2.43
N ALA A 42 14.31 1.89 -2.49
CA ALA A 42 15.04 2.22 -3.70
C ALA A 42 15.96 1.04 -4.00
N GLN A 43 15.80 0.49 -5.17
CA GLN A 43 16.64 -0.62 -5.58
C GLN A 43 18.01 -0.10 -6.03
N PRO A 44 19.08 -0.88 -5.88
CA PRO A 44 20.37 -0.49 -6.45
C PRO A 44 20.33 -0.42 -7.96
N ASN A 45 19.46 -1.19 -8.59
CA ASN A 45 19.29 -1.19 -10.02
C ASN A 45 18.53 0.05 -10.45
N PRO A 46 19.12 0.93 -11.28
CA PRO A 46 18.44 2.16 -11.67
C PRO A 46 17.16 1.92 -12.48
N ASP A 47 16.98 0.75 -13.04
CA ASP A 47 15.77 0.44 -13.79
C ASP A 47 14.61 0.00 -12.89
N ALA A 48 14.88 -0.28 -11.63
CA ALA A 48 13.83 -0.71 -10.73
C ALA A 48 13.09 0.51 -10.18
N PRO A 49 11.76 0.45 -10.09
CA PRO A 49 10.99 1.59 -9.60
C PRO A 49 11.23 1.83 -8.11
N VAL A 50 11.31 3.11 -7.76
CA VAL A 50 11.31 3.50 -6.36
C VAL A 50 9.88 3.54 -5.85
N ALA A 51 9.69 3.18 -4.61
CA ALA A 51 8.35 3.05 -4.08
C ALA A 51 8.29 3.31 -2.58
N ASP A 52 7.13 3.80 -2.14
CA ASP A 52 6.76 3.82 -0.73
C ASP A 52 5.87 2.62 -0.46
N TYR A 53 6.08 2.00 0.68
CA TYR A 53 5.23 0.92 1.15
C TYR A 53 4.52 1.37 2.41
N PHE A 54 3.27 0.96 2.55
CA PHE A 54 2.46 1.28 3.72
C PHE A 54 1.85 0.01 4.26
N LYS A 55 2.07 -0.24 5.54
CA LYS A 55 1.33 -1.28 6.25
C LYS A 55 0.16 -0.60 6.91
N VAL A 56 -1.04 -0.93 6.48
CA VAL A 56 -2.24 -0.21 6.90
C VAL A 56 -3.22 -1.14 7.59
N ARG A 57 -3.98 -0.60 8.52
CA ARG A 57 -5.08 -1.31 9.14
C ARG A 57 -6.37 -0.60 8.77
N THR A 58 -7.32 -1.37 8.26
CA THR A 58 -8.62 -0.82 7.87
C THR A 58 -9.60 -0.86 9.03
N GLU A 59 -10.77 -0.24 8.81
CA GLU A 59 -11.76 -0.15 9.87
C GLU A 59 -12.29 -1.51 10.31
N ASP A 60 -12.26 -2.49 9.41
CA ASP A 60 -12.66 -3.85 9.75
C ASP A 60 -11.51 -4.66 10.38
N LYS A 61 -10.43 -3.97 10.76
CA LYS A 61 -9.27 -4.56 11.45
C LYS A 61 -8.43 -5.50 10.60
N THR A 62 -8.54 -5.40 9.29
CA THR A 62 -7.70 -6.16 8.38
C THR A 62 -6.41 -5.41 8.11
N ILE A 63 -5.32 -6.13 7.98
CA ILE A 63 -4.02 -5.53 7.69
C ILE A 63 -3.70 -5.78 6.22
N PHE A 64 -3.32 -4.71 5.53
CA PHE A 64 -2.91 -4.77 4.13
C PHE A 64 -1.57 -4.09 3.96
N ILE A 65 -0.84 -4.49 2.92
CA ILE A 65 0.36 -3.78 2.52
C ILE A 65 0.10 -3.17 1.15
N ILE A 66 0.33 -1.87 1.04
CA ILE A 66 0.08 -1.11 -0.17
C ILE A 66 1.40 -0.54 -0.65
N LYS A 67 1.64 -0.65 -1.95
CA LYS A 67 2.84 -0.11 -2.59
C LYS A 67 2.46 1.06 -3.47
N HIS A 68 3.18 2.16 -3.35
CA HIS A 68 3.02 3.33 -4.20
C HIS A 68 4.29 3.53 -5.01
N GLU A 69 4.24 3.28 -6.30
CA GLU A 69 5.36 3.54 -7.19
C GLU A 69 5.40 5.03 -7.51
N LEU A 70 6.49 5.67 -7.14
CA LEU A 70 6.49 7.13 -7.09
C LEU A 70 6.59 7.79 -8.45
N ILE A 71 7.34 7.20 -9.36
CA ILE A 71 7.51 7.82 -10.67
C ILE A 71 6.28 7.66 -11.54
N SER A 72 5.70 6.48 -11.55
CA SER A 72 4.49 6.22 -12.34
C SER A 72 3.22 6.67 -11.63
N ASP A 73 3.32 6.96 -10.34
CA ASP A 73 2.18 7.33 -9.50
C ASP A 73 1.09 6.25 -9.53
N GLN A 74 1.52 5.01 -9.39
CA GLN A 74 0.59 3.89 -9.39
C GLN A 74 0.60 3.20 -8.04
N TRP A 75 -0.57 2.73 -7.64
CA TRP A 75 -0.77 2.08 -6.37
C TRP A 75 -1.10 0.61 -6.57
N PHE A 76 -0.55 -0.22 -5.70
CA PHE A 76 -0.74 -1.67 -5.78
C PHE A 76 -1.02 -2.23 -4.40
N LEU A 77 -1.87 -3.25 -4.38
CA LEU A 77 -2.03 -4.08 -3.19
C LEU A 77 -1.02 -5.22 -3.30
N VAL A 78 -0.21 -5.39 -2.26
CA VAL A 78 0.74 -6.49 -2.23
C VAL A 78 -0.03 -7.76 -1.94
N SER A 79 0.26 -8.79 -2.71
CA SER A 79 -0.49 -10.04 -2.75
C SER A 79 -1.14 -10.38 -1.41
N PRO A 80 -2.47 -10.32 -1.32
CA PRO A 80 -3.12 -10.59 -0.04
C PRO A 80 -2.90 -12.02 0.42
N ASP A 81 -2.74 -12.95 -0.51
CA ASP A 81 -2.57 -14.34 -0.13
C ASP A 81 -1.34 -14.54 0.72
N GLU A 82 -0.21 -14.01 0.27
CA GLU A 82 1.02 -14.11 1.04
C GLU A 82 0.97 -13.29 2.30
N ALA A 83 0.42 -12.10 2.23
CA ALA A 83 0.31 -11.23 3.38
C ALA A 83 -0.58 -11.85 4.45
N LEU A 84 -1.71 -12.41 4.04
CA LEU A 84 -2.65 -13.02 4.98
C LEU A 84 -2.06 -14.26 5.62
N ILE A 85 -1.33 -15.04 4.87
CA ILE A 85 -0.67 -16.23 5.43
C ILE A 85 0.31 -15.81 6.51
N SER A 86 1.09 -14.79 6.26
CA SER A 86 2.03 -14.27 7.24
C SER A 86 1.34 -13.86 8.53
N PHE A 87 0.24 -13.18 8.40
CA PHE A 87 -0.48 -12.68 9.56
C PHE A 87 -1.25 -13.78 10.27
N SER A 88 -1.65 -14.82 9.55
CA SER A 88 -2.40 -15.92 10.15
C SER A 88 -1.58 -16.71 11.14
N PHE A 89 -0.30 -16.73 10.97
CA PHE A 89 0.57 -17.52 11.83
C PHE A 89 1.12 -16.75 13.01
N ASN A 90 0.72 -15.51 13.12
CA ASN A 90 1.15 -14.67 14.24
C ASN A 90 0.00 -14.38 15.20
#